data_ffdbae1deccf3e1d4b23bcb7ab3bf2f1
#
_entry.id   ffdbae1deccf3e1d4b23bcb7ab3bf2f1
#
_cell.length_a   1.000
_cell.length_b   1.000
_cell.length_c   1.000
_cell.angle_alpha   90.00
_cell.angle_beta   90.00
_cell.angle_gamma   90.00
#
_symmetry.space_group_name_H-M   'P 1'
#
loop_
_entity.id
_entity.type
_entity.pdbx_description
1 polymer ?
#
loop_
_entity_poly.entity_id
_entity_poly.type
_entity_poly.pdbx_seq_one_letter_code
_entity_poly.pdbx_strand_id
1 'polypeptide(L)'
;MRLPLYSSKAAGLEPNLVAIQDPHLKIPTVLVCPVLRRIQLTALRAKIIWHDGEYVVACDLARPVNRRVLRPCGMLDDETSRRVMQVFHMLLAADS
;
A
#
# COMPACT_ATOMS: atom_id res chain seq x y z
N MET A 1 -0.28 12.51 -6.34
CA MET A 1 -1.24 11.40 -6.40
C MET A 1 -1.43 10.81 -5.01
N ARG A 2 -2.66 10.59 -4.60
CA ARG A 2 -2.97 9.97 -3.32
C ARG A 2 -3.24 8.48 -3.52
N LEU A 3 -2.52 7.64 -2.80
CA LEU A 3 -2.67 6.20 -2.92
C LEU A 3 -3.87 5.70 -2.11
N PRO A 4 -4.73 4.86 -2.70
CA PRO A 4 -5.87 4.33 -1.98
C PRO A 4 -5.49 3.21 -1.03
N LEU A 5 -6.16 3.20 0.14
CA LEU A 5 -6.06 2.13 1.12
C LEU A 5 -7.25 1.21 0.98
N TYR A 6 -6.99 -0.07 1.08
CA TYR A 6 -8.01 -1.10 0.98
C TYR A 6 -7.92 -2.08 2.13
N SER A 7 -9.05 -2.72 2.41
CA SER A 7 -9.11 -3.92 3.23
C SER A 7 -9.50 -5.08 2.35
N SER A 8 -8.86 -6.23 2.52
CA SER A 8 -9.36 -7.45 1.88
C SER A 8 -10.61 -7.90 2.63
N LYS A 9 -11.53 -8.59 1.93
CA LYS A 9 -12.78 -9.04 2.54
C LYS A 9 -12.56 -9.94 3.76
N ALA A 10 -11.43 -10.62 3.82
CA ALA A 10 -11.11 -11.51 4.93
C ALA A 10 -10.53 -10.80 6.14
N ALA A 11 -10.08 -9.55 6.00
CA ALA A 11 -9.33 -8.84 7.04
C ALA A 11 -10.20 -7.90 7.89
N GLY A 12 -11.50 -7.81 7.63
CA GLY A 12 -12.39 -6.91 8.37
C GLY A 12 -12.32 -5.47 7.86
N LEU A 13 -12.42 -4.50 8.77
CA LEU A 13 -12.50 -3.08 8.42
C LEU A 13 -11.17 -2.35 8.46
N GLU A 14 -10.11 -2.95 9.03
CA GLU A 14 -8.81 -2.31 9.07
C GLU A 14 -8.15 -2.34 7.70
N PRO A 15 -7.46 -1.25 7.29
CA PRO A 15 -6.69 -1.28 6.04
C PRO A 15 -5.53 -2.26 6.17
N ASN A 16 -5.39 -3.12 5.19
CA ASN A 16 -4.28 -4.08 5.15
C ASN A 16 -3.55 -4.07 3.80
N LEU A 17 -3.99 -3.23 2.88
CA LEU A 17 -3.38 -3.11 1.56
C LEU A 17 -3.37 -1.66 1.11
N VAL A 18 -2.30 -1.26 0.44
CA VAL A 18 -2.24 0.03 -0.25
C VAL A 18 -1.95 -0.23 -1.72
N ALA A 19 -2.74 0.37 -2.61
CA ALA A 19 -2.52 0.24 -4.04
C ALA A 19 -1.43 1.24 -4.47
N ILE A 20 -0.47 0.76 -5.25
CA ILE A 20 0.63 1.59 -5.75
C ILE A 20 0.47 1.92 -7.23
N GLN A 21 -0.76 1.81 -7.72
CA GLN A 21 -1.15 2.18 -9.07
C GLN A 21 -2.23 3.26 -9.03
N ASP A 22 -2.38 3.97 -10.14
CA ASP A 22 -3.44 4.96 -10.30
C ASP A 22 -4.80 4.27 -10.10
N PRO A 23 -5.64 4.76 -9.17
CA PRO A 23 -6.96 4.17 -8.91
C PRO A 23 -7.91 4.26 -10.10
N HIS A 24 -7.62 5.12 -11.08
CA HIS A 24 -8.44 5.29 -12.28
C HIS A 24 -8.12 4.29 -13.39
N LEU A 25 -7.07 3.48 -13.23
CA LEU A 25 -6.79 2.42 -14.19
C LEU A 25 -7.89 1.37 -14.14
N LYS A 26 -8.48 1.09 -15.30
CA LYS A 26 -9.59 0.13 -15.41
C LYS A 26 -9.09 -1.24 -15.81
N ILE A 27 -8.29 -1.85 -14.95
CA ILE A 27 -7.79 -3.21 -15.15
C ILE A 27 -8.31 -4.11 -14.03
N PRO A 28 -8.46 -5.42 -14.29
CA PRO A 28 -9.05 -6.33 -13.31
C PRO A 28 -8.18 -6.59 -12.08
N THR A 29 -6.87 -6.39 -12.17
CA THR A 29 -5.96 -6.56 -11.04
C THR A 29 -5.33 -5.24 -10.64
N VAL A 30 -5.00 -5.13 -9.36
CA VAL A 30 -4.36 -3.94 -8.79
C VAL A 30 -3.09 -4.41 -8.10
N LEU A 31 -1.99 -3.71 -8.34
CA LEU A 31 -0.73 -3.98 -7.63
C LEU A 31 -0.81 -3.32 -6.26
N VAL A 32 -0.69 -4.12 -5.20
CA VAL A 32 -0.84 -3.66 -3.83
C VAL A 32 0.35 -4.09 -2.98
N CYS A 33 0.60 -3.31 -1.93
CA CYS A 33 1.58 -3.64 -0.90
C CYS A 33 0.85 -3.92 0.41
N PRO A 34 1.26 -4.94 1.18
CA PRO A 34 0.67 -5.19 2.49
C PRO A 34 0.92 -4.04 3.45
N VAL A 35 -0.08 -3.73 4.26
CA VAL A 35 0.00 -2.76 5.36
C VAL A 35 -0.06 -3.57 6.64
N LEU A 36 1.02 -3.52 7.41
CA LEU A 36 1.19 -4.40 8.57
C LEU A 36 1.47 -3.57 9.81
N ARG A 37 1.01 -4.09 10.96
CA ARG A 37 1.41 -3.59 12.27
C ARG A 37 2.56 -4.46 12.77
N ARG A 38 3.33 -3.96 13.72
CA ARG A 38 4.33 -4.75 14.47
C ARG A 38 5.32 -5.49 13.57
N ILE A 39 5.68 -4.89 12.45
CA ILE A 39 6.71 -5.42 11.58
C ILE A 39 7.93 -4.48 11.64
N GLN A 40 9.12 -5.04 11.52
CA GLN A 40 10.33 -4.25 11.56
C GLN A 40 10.40 -3.30 10.38
N LEU A 41 10.69 -2.02 10.66
CA LEU A 41 10.90 -1.03 9.62
C LEU A 41 12.28 -1.23 9.00
N THR A 42 12.33 -1.39 7.69
CA THR A 42 13.58 -1.52 6.93
C THR A 42 13.60 -0.47 5.82
N ALA A 43 14.71 -0.38 5.08
CA ALA A 43 14.83 0.54 3.95
C ALA A 43 13.84 0.24 2.82
N LEU A 44 13.29 -0.98 2.77
CA LEU A 44 12.35 -1.41 1.75
C LEU A 44 10.88 -1.28 2.19
N ARG A 45 10.66 -0.61 3.33
CA ARG A 45 9.34 -0.46 3.93
C ARG A 45 9.11 0.98 4.32
N ALA A 46 7.87 1.43 4.23
CA ALA A 46 7.50 2.81 4.54
C ALA A 46 6.55 2.84 5.74
N LYS A 47 6.85 3.69 6.72
CA LYS A 47 5.96 3.90 7.86
C LYS A 47 4.85 4.86 7.46
N ILE A 48 3.61 4.51 7.82
CA ILE A 48 2.46 5.39 7.60
C ILE A 48 1.67 5.52 8.89
N ILE A 49 0.90 6.61 9.00
CA ILE A 49 -0.04 6.82 10.10
C ILE A 49 -1.44 6.91 9.50
N TRP A 50 -2.37 6.12 10.07
CA TRP A 50 -3.76 6.09 9.63
C TRP A 50 -4.66 6.03 10.87
N HIS A 51 -5.52 7.04 11.04
CA HIS A 51 -6.43 7.13 12.19
C HIS A 51 -5.72 6.82 13.51
N ASP A 52 -4.64 7.53 13.79
CA ASP A 52 -3.82 7.40 15.00
C ASP A 52 -3.10 6.05 15.15
N GLY A 53 -3.29 5.14 14.19
CA GLY A 53 -2.57 3.87 14.17
C GLY A 53 -1.30 3.97 13.34
N GLU A 54 -0.24 3.33 13.81
CA GLU A 54 1.02 3.23 13.07
C GLU A 54 1.06 1.92 12.30
N TYR A 55 1.39 2.01 11.02
CA TYR A 55 1.48 0.86 10.13
C TYR A 55 2.76 0.95 9.32
N VAL A 56 3.18 -0.18 8.79
CA VAL A 56 4.32 -0.26 7.88
C VAL A 56 3.84 -0.84 6.56
N VAL A 57 4.14 -0.15 5.46
CA VAL A 57 3.85 -0.62 4.11
C VAL A 57 5.05 -1.44 3.64
N ALA A 58 4.82 -2.72 3.39
CA ALA A 58 5.86 -3.63 2.94
C ALA A 58 5.97 -3.58 1.41
N CYS A 59 6.72 -2.60 0.91
CA CYS A 59 6.90 -2.41 -0.54
C CYS A 59 7.61 -3.59 -1.19
N ASP A 60 8.42 -4.31 -0.42
CA ASP A 60 9.13 -5.50 -0.88
C ASP A 60 8.21 -6.71 -1.10
N LEU A 61 6.96 -6.63 -0.63
CA LEU A 61 5.98 -7.71 -0.75
C LEU A 61 4.83 -7.32 -1.69
N ALA A 62 5.07 -6.42 -2.63
CA ALA A 62 4.05 -6.01 -3.59
C ALA A 62 3.58 -7.19 -4.44
N ARG A 63 2.27 -7.26 -4.68
CA ARG A 63 1.69 -8.34 -5.45
C ARG A 63 0.41 -7.87 -6.15
N PRO A 64 0.05 -8.50 -7.28
CA PRO A 64 -1.24 -8.22 -7.91
C PRO A 64 -2.38 -8.90 -7.16
N VAL A 65 -3.50 -8.20 -7.02
CA VAL A 65 -4.69 -8.73 -6.35
C VAL A 65 -5.90 -8.39 -7.22
N ASN A 66 -6.86 -9.30 -7.28
CA ASN A 66 -8.09 -9.05 -8.01
C ASN A 66 -8.87 -7.92 -7.32
N ARG A 67 -9.30 -6.95 -8.12
CA ARG A 67 -10.01 -5.78 -7.63
C ARG A 67 -11.28 -6.12 -6.85
N ARG A 68 -11.91 -7.26 -7.15
CA ARG A 68 -13.16 -7.69 -6.50
C ARG A 68 -13.00 -8.02 -5.01
N VAL A 69 -11.79 -8.34 -4.55
CA VAL A 69 -11.57 -8.68 -3.13
C VAL A 69 -11.20 -7.46 -2.30
N LEU A 70 -11.16 -6.28 -2.91
CA LEU A 70 -10.72 -5.05 -2.25
C LEU A 70 -11.92 -4.22 -1.80
N ARG A 71 -11.85 -3.72 -0.55
CA ARG A 71 -12.83 -2.78 -0.01
C ARG A 71 -12.13 -1.44 0.24
N PRO A 72 -12.60 -0.34 -0.34
CA PRO A 72 -11.99 0.96 -0.06
C PRO A 72 -12.08 1.32 1.42
N CYS A 73 -10.95 1.75 2.00
CA CYS A 73 -10.90 2.26 3.37
C CYS A 73 -10.69 3.77 3.40
N GLY A 74 -10.02 4.31 2.40
CA GLY A 74 -9.69 5.72 2.33
C GLY A 74 -8.49 5.92 1.44
N MET A 75 -7.84 7.08 1.59
CA MET A 75 -6.68 7.43 0.79
C MET A 75 -5.60 8.03 1.68
N LEU A 76 -4.36 7.69 1.40
CA LEU A 76 -3.23 8.34 2.04
C LEU A 76 -3.13 9.79 1.54
N ASP A 77 -2.55 10.68 2.35
CA ASP A 77 -2.28 12.04 1.90
C ASP A 77 -1.15 12.05 0.85
N ASP A 78 -0.94 13.21 0.23
CA ASP A 78 0.04 13.35 -0.85
C ASP A 78 1.47 13.08 -0.36
N GLU A 79 1.82 13.58 0.82
CA GLU A 79 3.17 13.40 1.37
C GLU A 79 3.45 11.94 1.68
N THR A 80 2.53 11.27 2.37
CA THR A 80 2.68 9.85 2.71
C THR A 80 2.72 9.00 1.45
N SER A 81 1.85 9.29 0.49
CA SER A 81 1.84 8.59 -0.80
C SER A 81 3.18 8.72 -1.53
N ARG A 82 3.75 9.92 -1.50
CA ARG A 82 5.07 10.17 -2.12
C ARG A 82 6.15 9.32 -1.47
N ARG A 83 6.16 9.24 -0.13
CA ARG A 83 7.14 8.42 0.59
C ARG A 83 7.02 6.94 0.24
N VAL A 84 5.80 6.42 0.18
CA VAL A 84 5.57 5.03 -0.20
C VAL A 84 6.10 4.77 -1.62
N MET A 85 5.78 5.66 -2.55
CA MET A 85 6.24 5.51 -3.93
C MET A 85 7.76 5.64 -4.05
N GLN A 86 8.40 6.49 -3.25
CA GLN A 86 9.85 6.61 -3.23
C GLN A 86 10.51 5.30 -2.80
N VAL A 87 10.01 4.67 -1.75
CA VAL A 87 10.54 3.38 -1.29
C VAL A 87 10.36 2.32 -2.37
N PHE A 88 9.19 2.29 -3.00
CA PHE A 88 8.90 1.32 -4.06
C PHE A 88 9.83 1.53 -5.27
N HIS A 89 10.06 2.77 -5.67
CA HIS A 89 10.97 3.08 -6.77
C HIS A 89 12.42 2.70 -6.45
N MET A 90 12.86 2.92 -5.22
CA MET A 90 14.20 2.50 -4.79
C MET A 90 14.35 0.98 -4.91
N LEU A 91 13.32 0.25 -4.55
CA LEU A 91 13.32 -1.21 -4.64
C LEU A 91 13.44 -1.67 -6.10
N LEU A 92 12.70 -1.04 -7.01
CA LEU A 92 12.79 -1.36 -8.44
C LEU A 92 14.17 -1.01 -9.00
N ALA A 93 14.76 0.10 -8.57
CA ALA A 93 16.08 0.52 -9.04
C ALA A 93 17.19 -0.42 -8.57
N ALA A 94 17.03 -1.03 -7.39
CA ALA A 94 18.01 -1.95 -6.85
C ALA A 94 18.12 -3.24 -7.66
N ASP A 95 17.10 -3.58 -8.44
CA ASP A 95 17.07 -4.79 -9.27
C ASP A 95 17.65 -4.59 -10.66
N SER A 96 18.06 -3.37 -10.98
CA SER A 96 18.58 -3.05 -12.32
C SER A 96 20.10 -3.06 -12.40
#